data_066554ffaeac7b4c06e3040fa6250042
#
_entry.id   066554ffaeac7b4c06e3040fa6250042
#
_cell.length_a   1.000
_cell.length_b   1.000
_cell.length_c   1.000
_cell.angle_alpha   90.00
_cell.angle_beta   90.00
_cell.angle_gamma   90.00
#
_symmetry.space_group_name_H-M   'P 1'
#
loop_
_entity.id
_entity.type
_entity.pdbx_description
1 polymer ?
#
loop_
_entity_poly.entity_id
_entity_poly.type
_entity_poly.pdbx_seq_one_letter_code
_entity_poly.pdbx_strand_id
1 'polypeptide(L)'
;MTETDFPKKIAENVTMYSADPIVYVVNDFLNDQECNSFIEAGKNKLKESTVISSDQHVKHKSRTSQNCWLTHDENDILHEVSKRISILVQMPIRNAEQYQLVYYDKAGEYKAHFD
;
A
#
# COMPACT_ATOMS: atom_id res chain seq x y z
N MET A 1 -31.87 1.17 -9.13
CA MET A 1 -30.58 0.44 -9.08
C MET A 1 -30.53 -0.46 -7.87
N THR A 2 -30.12 -1.65 -8.05
CA THR A 2 -30.00 -2.61 -6.97
C THR A 2 -28.56 -2.73 -6.52
N GLU A 3 -28.37 -3.22 -5.32
CA GLU A 3 -27.03 -3.40 -4.78
C GLU A 3 -26.26 -4.54 -5.43
N THR A 4 -26.93 -5.29 -6.30
CA THR A 4 -26.30 -6.39 -7.00
C THR A 4 -25.62 -5.96 -8.29
N ASP A 5 -25.69 -4.68 -8.63
CA ASP A 5 -25.12 -4.18 -9.89
C ASP A 5 -23.64 -3.83 -9.75
N PHE A 6 -22.86 -4.73 -9.13
CA PHE A 6 -21.43 -4.56 -8.98
C PHE A 6 -20.68 -5.56 -9.86
N PRO A 7 -19.48 -5.20 -10.29
CA PRO A 7 -18.82 -3.89 -10.09
C PRO A 7 -19.47 -2.81 -10.96
N LYS A 8 -19.36 -1.57 -10.54
CA LYS A 8 -19.89 -0.46 -11.34
C LYS A 8 -18.94 0.74 -11.29
N LYS A 9 -18.88 1.43 -12.41
CA LYS A 9 -18.05 2.62 -12.54
C LYS A 9 -18.79 3.80 -11.95
N ILE A 10 -18.22 4.43 -10.93
CA ILE A 10 -18.87 5.58 -10.27
C ILE A 10 -18.22 6.89 -10.63
N ALA A 11 -17.04 6.86 -11.25
CA ALA A 11 -16.36 8.02 -11.79
C ALA A 11 -15.43 7.49 -12.88
N GLU A 12 -14.78 8.39 -13.60
CA GLU A 12 -13.99 7.98 -14.75
C GLU A 12 -12.94 6.93 -14.42
N ASN A 13 -12.27 7.10 -13.28
CA ASN A 13 -11.22 6.17 -12.89
C ASN A 13 -11.55 5.43 -11.59
N VAL A 14 -12.81 5.40 -11.19
CA VAL A 14 -13.21 4.76 -9.94
C VAL A 14 -14.27 3.71 -10.19
N THR A 15 -13.99 2.49 -9.76
CA THR A 15 -14.92 1.37 -9.87
C THR A 15 -15.28 0.88 -8.48
N MET A 16 -16.56 0.79 -8.18
CA MET A 16 -17.05 0.28 -6.90
C MET A 16 -17.37 -1.21 -7.04
N TYR A 17 -16.88 -1.99 -6.11
CA TYR A 17 -17.09 -3.44 -6.10
C TYR A 17 -18.06 -3.89 -5.02
N SER A 18 -18.32 -3.06 -4.04
CA SER A 18 -19.25 -3.37 -2.97
C SER A 18 -19.67 -2.09 -2.27
N ALA A 19 -20.90 -2.05 -1.79
CA ALA A 19 -21.40 -0.92 -1.03
C ALA A 19 -21.41 -1.19 0.48
N ASP A 20 -21.44 -2.46 0.86
CA ASP A 20 -21.46 -2.84 2.28
C ASP A 20 -20.76 -4.20 2.43
N PRO A 21 -19.50 -4.22 2.80
CA PRO A 21 -18.66 -3.06 3.08
C PRO A 21 -18.34 -2.27 1.81
N ILE A 22 -17.98 -1.02 1.99
CA ILE A 22 -17.60 -0.18 0.86
C ILE A 22 -16.24 -0.64 0.33
N VAL A 23 -16.21 -1.01 -0.95
CA VAL A 23 -14.96 -1.38 -1.63
C VAL A 23 -14.96 -0.74 -3.00
N TYR A 24 -13.97 0.09 -3.25
CA TYR A 24 -13.79 0.66 -4.58
C TYR A 24 -12.31 0.76 -4.92
N VAL A 25 -12.03 0.85 -6.22
CA VAL A 25 -10.67 0.94 -6.73
C VAL A 25 -10.55 2.24 -7.52
N VAL A 26 -9.49 2.97 -7.25
CA VAL A 26 -9.15 4.17 -8.01
C VAL A 26 -7.99 3.80 -8.93
N ASN A 27 -8.27 3.76 -10.23
CA ASN A 27 -7.27 3.40 -11.22
C ASN A 27 -6.34 4.58 -11.46
N ASP A 28 -5.07 4.28 -11.73
CA ASP A 28 -4.08 5.29 -12.09
C ASP A 28 -3.97 6.41 -11.05
N PHE A 29 -4.09 6.04 -9.78
CA PHE A 29 -4.02 7.01 -8.70
C PHE A 29 -2.66 7.69 -8.62
N LEU A 30 -1.59 6.94 -8.84
CA LEU A 30 -0.23 7.46 -8.86
C LEU A 30 0.28 7.50 -10.30
N ASN A 31 0.99 8.57 -10.65
CA ASN A 31 1.69 8.62 -11.93
C ASN A 31 3.07 7.96 -11.80
N ASP A 32 3.78 7.85 -12.93
CA ASP A 32 5.08 7.17 -12.95
C ASP A 32 6.10 7.86 -12.05
N GLN A 33 6.11 9.18 -12.02
CA GLN A 33 7.03 9.91 -11.17
C GLN A 33 6.78 9.62 -9.70
N GLU A 34 5.52 9.55 -9.32
CA GLU A 34 5.15 9.26 -7.93
C GLU A 34 5.52 7.83 -7.55
N CYS A 35 5.25 6.89 -8.42
CA CYS A 35 5.66 5.51 -8.19
C CYS A 35 7.18 5.41 -8.01
N ASN A 36 7.92 6.07 -8.88
CA ASN A 36 9.38 6.05 -8.80
C ASN A 36 9.88 6.72 -7.52
N SER A 37 9.19 7.74 -7.03
CA SER A 37 9.58 8.38 -5.78
C SER A 37 9.46 7.45 -4.60
N PHE A 38 8.42 6.63 -4.55
CA PHE A 38 8.29 5.61 -3.51
C PHE A 38 9.41 4.58 -3.61
N ILE A 39 9.70 4.13 -4.82
CA ILE A 39 10.74 3.13 -5.04
C ILE A 39 12.10 3.67 -4.60
N GLU A 40 12.43 4.89 -5.04
CA GLU A 40 13.73 5.48 -4.69
C GLU A 40 13.85 5.77 -3.19
N ALA A 41 12.78 6.24 -2.57
CA ALA A 41 12.81 6.51 -1.13
C ALA A 41 13.09 5.25 -0.33
N GLY A 42 12.57 4.11 -0.79
CA GLY A 42 12.72 2.86 -0.07
C GLY A 42 13.92 2.02 -0.47
N LYS A 43 14.55 2.37 -1.59
CA LYS A 43 15.54 1.49 -2.20
C LYS A 43 16.65 1.04 -1.27
N ASN A 44 17.16 1.94 -0.46
CA ASN A 44 18.24 1.64 0.47
C ASN A 44 17.75 1.19 1.84
N LYS A 45 16.45 1.20 2.05
CA LYS A 45 15.87 0.79 3.33
C LYS A 45 15.24 -0.60 3.28
N LEU A 46 15.12 -1.18 2.09
CA LEU A 46 14.48 -2.49 1.95
C LEU A 46 15.31 -3.55 2.65
N LYS A 47 14.62 -4.39 3.41
CA LYS A 47 15.23 -5.48 4.16
C LYS A 47 14.39 -6.73 4.01
N GLU A 48 15.04 -7.86 4.20
CA GLU A 48 14.35 -9.13 4.26
C GLU A 48 13.36 -9.12 5.43
N SER A 49 12.17 -9.65 5.20
CA SER A 49 11.18 -9.77 6.27
C SER A 49 11.45 -11.03 7.06
N THR A 50 12.57 -11.07 7.74
CA THR A 50 12.96 -12.20 8.57
C THR A 50 12.90 -11.81 10.02
N VAL A 51 12.80 -12.80 10.87
CA VAL A 51 12.87 -12.58 12.30
C VAL A 51 14.31 -12.31 12.68
N ILE A 52 14.55 -11.16 13.26
CA ILE A 52 15.89 -10.81 13.74
C ILE A 52 15.91 -11.13 15.22
N SER A 53 16.40 -12.30 15.54
CA SER A 53 16.48 -12.77 16.90
C SER A 53 17.62 -13.76 16.97
N SER A 54 17.72 -14.47 18.08
CA SER A 54 18.71 -15.52 18.18
C SER A 54 18.45 -16.60 17.11
N ASP A 55 17.27 -16.64 16.61
CA ASP A 55 16.90 -17.58 15.55
C ASP A 55 16.82 -16.90 14.21
N GLN A 56 17.69 -15.99 13.96
CA GLN A 56 17.61 -15.16 12.78
C GLN A 56 17.60 -15.91 11.46
N HIS A 57 17.82 -17.17 11.47
CA HIS A 57 17.77 -17.97 10.25
C HIS A 57 16.36 -18.42 9.91
N VAL A 58 15.44 -18.19 10.80
CA VAL A 58 14.05 -18.59 10.60
C VAL A 58 13.33 -17.46 9.89
N LYS A 59 12.83 -17.74 8.70
CA LYS A 59 11.97 -16.82 7.98
C LYS A 59 10.53 -17.14 8.28
N HIS A 60 9.70 -16.13 8.36
CA HIS A 60 8.27 -16.36 8.39
C HIS A 60 7.86 -16.99 7.07
N LYS A 61 7.24 -18.14 7.15
CA LYS A 61 6.84 -18.85 5.95
C LYS A 61 5.72 -18.13 5.19
N SER A 62 5.03 -17.23 5.86
CA SER A 62 3.95 -16.47 5.23
C SER A 62 4.43 -15.21 4.50
N ARG A 63 5.70 -14.85 4.66
CA ARG A 63 6.22 -13.63 4.06
C ARG A 63 7.62 -13.87 3.51
N THR A 64 7.74 -13.74 2.19
CA THR A 64 9.01 -13.90 1.48
C THR A 64 9.28 -12.62 0.70
N SER A 65 9.41 -11.52 1.42
CA SER A 65 9.53 -10.20 0.82
C SER A 65 10.53 -9.36 1.60
N GLN A 66 10.88 -8.25 1.03
CA GLN A 66 11.64 -7.20 1.70
C GLN A 66 10.71 -6.04 1.97
N ASN A 67 10.92 -5.32 3.05
CA ASN A 67 10.07 -4.18 3.35
C ASN A 67 10.82 -3.10 4.11
N CYS A 68 10.24 -1.91 4.09
CA CYS A 68 10.70 -0.79 4.90
C CYS A 68 9.53 0.14 5.16
N TRP A 69 9.73 1.06 6.08
CA TRP A 69 8.73 2.05 6.43
C TRP A 69 9.15 3.42 5.92
N LEU A 70 8.20 4.13 5.33
CA LEU A 70 8.42 5.49 4.84
C LEU A 70 7.45 6.42 5.54
N THR A 71 7.94 7.56 6.00
CA THR A 71 7.07 8.55 6.64
C THR A 71 6.30 9.33 5.59
N HIS A 72 5.24 9.99 6.02
CA HIS A 72 4.45 10.84 5.12
C HIS A 72 5.22 12.11 4.73
N ASP A 73 6.30 12.40 5.40
CA ASP A 73 7.15 13.55 5.12
C ASP A 73 8.50 13.14 4.53
N GLU A 74 8.60 11.92 4.01
CA GLU A 74 9.84 11.40 3.47
C GLU A 74 10.43 12.33 2.40
N ASN A 75 9.57 12.84 1.53
CA ASN A 75 9.90 13.87 0.56
C ASN A 75 8.60 14.57 0.14
N ASP A 76 8.74 15.61 -0.67
CA ASP A 76 7.57 16.40 -1.06
C ASP A 76 6.56 15.61 -1.88
N ILE A 77 7.03 14.70 -2.72
CA ILE A 77 6.14 13.92 -3.56
C ILE A 77 5.31 12.96 -2.71
N LEU A 78 5.93 12.26 -1.78
CA LEU A 78 5.20 11.36 -0.90
C LEU A 78 4.21 12.15 -0.02
N HIS A 79 4.61 13.33 0.42
CA HIS A 79 3.72 14.17 1.21
C HIS A 79 2.48 14.57 0.41
N GLU A 80 2.65 14.94 -0.85
CA GLU A 80 1.53 15.28 -1.72
C GLU A 80 0.60 14.10 -1.95
N VAL A 81 1.16 12.91 -2.11
CA VAL A 81 0.35 11.70 -2.25
C VAL A 81 -0.47 11.48 -0.97
N SER A 82 0.16 11.64 0.18
CA SER A 82 -0.54 11.49 1.47
C SER A 82 -1.67 12.47 1.60
N LYS A 83 -1.48 13.70 1.16
CA LYS A 83 -2.54 14.70 1.17
C LYS A 83 -3.72 14.30 0.29
N ARG A 84 -3.43 13.77 -0.91
CA ARG A 84 -4.49 13.32 -1.81
C ARG A 84 -5.28 12.17 -1.21
N ILE A 85 -4.57 11.22 -0.57
CA ILE A 85 -5.25 10.11 0.09
C ILE A 85 -6.12 10.63 1.22
N SER A 86 -5.59 11.55 2.01
CA SER A 86 -6.31 12.15 3.13
C SER A 86 -7.62 12.79 2.66
N ILE A 87 -7.58 13.51 1.55
CA ILE A 87 -8.76 14.12 0.98
C ILE A 87 -9.73 13.06 0.47
N LEU A 88 -9.20 12.06 -0.21
CA LEU A 88 -10.03 10.99 -0.78
C LEU A 88 -10.82 10.25 0.30
N VAL A 89 -10.17 9.90 1.40
CA VAL A 89 -10.81 9.13 2.47
C VAL A 89 -11.40 10.02 3.56
N GLN A 90 -11.22 11.33 3.45
CA GLN A 90 -11.75 12.32 4.39
C GLN A 90 -11.28 12.08 5.82
N MET A 91 -10.00 11.77 5.96
CA MET A 91 -9.35 11.59 7.26
C MET A 91 -8.01 12.30 7.29
N PRO A 92 -7.63 12.88 8.43
CA PRO A 92 -6.34 13.55 8.51
C PRO A 92 -5.18 12.58 8.39
N ILE A 93 -4.07 13.06 7.83
CA ILE A 93 -2.87 12.24 7.65
C ILE A 93 -2.41 11.62 8.97
N ARG A 94 -2.57 12.34 10.08
CA ARG A 94 -2.11 11.85 11.38
C ARG A 94 -2.80 10.56 11.82
N ASN A 95 -3.93 10.22 11.19
CA ASN A 95 -4.62 8.97 11.50
C ASN A 95 -4.06 7.79 10.72
N ALA A 96 -3.16 8.03 9.77
CA ALA A 96 -2.61 6.99 8.92
C ALA A 96 -1.29 6.48 9.47
N GLU A 97 -1.09 5.19 9.38
CA GLU A 97 0.23 4.62 9.65
C GLU A 97 1.20 5.08 8.56
N GLN A 98 2.48 4.94 8.84
CA GLN A 98 3.49 5.15 7.82
C GLN A 98 3.26 4.19 6.67
N TYR A 99 3.80 4.54 5.51
CA TYR A 99 3.77 3.63 4.37
C TYR A 99 4.65 2.42 4.67
N GLN A 100 4.16 1.26 4.36
CA GLN A 100 5.00 0.06 4.33
C GLN A 100 5.27 -0.25 2.87
N LEU A 101 6.52 -0.07 2.46
CA LEU A 101 6.93 -0.41 1.10
C LEU A 101 7.38 -1.86 1.10
N VAL A 102 6.78 -2.65 0.23
CA VAL A 102 7.05 -4.08 0.20
C VAL A 102 7.51 -4.46 -1.20
N TYR A 103 8.58 -5.23 -1.26
CA TYR A 103 9.10 -5.73 -2.52
C TYR A 103 9.06 -7.25 -2.53
N TYR A 104 8.48 -7.80 -3.57
CA TYR A 104 8.42 -9.24 -3.78
C TYR A 104 9.27 -9.63 -4.99
N ASP A 105 10.12 -10.63 -4.82
CA ASP A 105 10.77 -11.26 -5.95
C ASP A 105 9.75 -12.13 -6.69
N LYS A 106 10.19 -12.72 -7.81
CA LYS A 106 9.30 -13.53 -8.64
C LYS A 106 8.53 -14.58 -7.86
N ALA A 107 9.16 -15.20 -6.88
CA ALA A 107 8.53 -16.24 -6.08
C ALA A 107 8.04 -15.74 -4.74
N GLY A 108 8.10 -14.42 -4.52
CA GLY A 108 7.71 -13.85 -3.24
C GLY A 108 6.21 -13.80 -3.06
N GLU A 109 5.78 -13.95 -1.83
CA GLU A 109 4.36 -13.85 -1.51
C GLU A 109 4.17 -13.47 -0.05
N TYR A 110 3.00 -12.98 0.26
CA TYR A 110 2.54 -12.79 1.62
C TYR A 110 1.19 -13.47 1.71
N LYS A 111 1.17 -14.63 2.35
CA LYS A 111 -0.04 -15.44 2.42
C LYS A 111 -1.12 -14.75 3.22
N ALA A 112 -2.35 -15.15 3.02
CA ALA A 112 -3.48 -14.62 3.77
C ALA A 112 -3.23 -14.79 5.27
N HIS A 113 -3.57 -13.77 6.04
CA HIS A 113 -3.26 -13.73 7.47
C HIS A 113 -4.17 -12.74 8.18
N PHE A 114 -4.15 -12.76 9.48
CA PHE A 114 -4.76 -11.74 10.31
C PHE A 114 -3.67 -10.80 10.80
N ASP A 115 -4.01 -9.53 10.91
CA ASP A 115 -3.08 -8.52 11.40
C ASP A 115 -2.93 -8.54 12.92
#